data_ecadae6316cd8e58a07d41df5b220247
#
_entry.id   ecadae6316cd8e58a07d41df5b220247
#
_cell.length_a   1.000
_cell.length_b   1.000
_cell.length_c   1.000
_cell.angle_alpha   90.00
_cell.angle_beta   90.00
_cell.angle_gamma   90.00
#
_symmetry.space_group_name_H-M   'P 1'
#
loop_
_entity.id
_entity.type
_entity.pdbx_description
1 polymer ?
#
loop_
_entity_poly.entity_id
_entity_poly.type
_entity_poly.pdbx_seq_one_letter_code
_entity_poly.pdbx_strand_id
1 'polypeptide(L)'
;MIAGLWKPERMKSAKDPDKTISARDAAADQGVSDPDPAPVEATAEKTPYHDHAAPVGKVFFDSPEGSMVCSGTVVKDVNHPGKSNLVWTAGHCVHAGGKGGWYRNIAFVPAYNDRGRSESELRNASAAQIAPYGQWWADWASTSNQWIAGGDETGGAGAPYDYALLHVKPEQGSKSLEETVGNALDVDFSAPSARDVSTMGAWGYPAAPPYNRLKMFKCVDRPGRLSLSPGLPTMYRIGCTMTGGSSGGGWFRVVDGKAELVSNTSIGPADNTWLAGPQLGKGAQALHENMSKRCGGQ
;
A
#
# COMPACT_ATOMS: atom_id res chain seq x y z
N MET A 1 15.34 -15.47 0.04
CA MET A 1 15.85 -14.39 -0.85
C MET A 1 16.54 -15.01 -2.05
N ILE A 2 16.15 -14.61 -3.26
CA ILE A 2 16.80 -15.02 -4.51
C ILE A 2 17.47 -13.77 -5.11
N ALA A 3 18.76 -13.59 -4.87
CA ALA A 3 19.50 -12.42 -5.32
C ALA A 3 19.33 -12.22 -6.84
N GLY A 4 19.08 -10.99 -7.26
CA GLY A 4 18.88 -10.64 -8.67
C GLY A 4 17.58 -11.16 -9.30
N LEU A 5 16.62 -11.65 -8.52
CA LEU A 5 15.30 -12.08 -9.04
C LEU A 5 14.50 -10.89 -9.60
N TRP A 6 14.44 -9.81 -8.84
CA TRP A 6 13.74 -8.58 -9.25
C TRP A 6 14.68 -7.65 -10.03
N LYS A 7 14.96 -8.02 -11.27
CA LYS A 7 15.67 -7.16 -12.23
C LYS A 7 14.74 -6.09 -12.79
N PRO A 8 15.27 -4.97 -13.32
CA PRO A 8 14.46 -3.89 -13.88
C PRO A 8 13.40 -4.35 -14.90
N GLU A 9 13.74 -5.29 -15.78
CA GLU A 9 12.82 -5.82 -16.80
C GLU A 9 11.66 -6.57 -16.17
N ARG A 10 11.93 -7.37 -15.12
CA ARG A 10 10.89 -8.10 -14.41
C ARG A 10 9.99 -7.17 -13.61
N MET A 11 10.56 -6.18 -12.92
CA MET A 11 9.80 -5.14 -12.22
C MET A 11 8.85 -4.40 -13.16
N LYS A 12 9.33 -4.11 -14.38
CA LYS A 12 8.55 -3.41 -15.40
C LYS A 12 7.40 -4.25 -15.95
N SER A 13 7.53 -5.56 -16.02
CA SER A 13 6.51 -6.48 -16.55
C SER A 13 5.52 -6.97 -15.49
N ALA A 14 5.73 -6.67 -14.22
CA ALA A 14 4.85 -7.08 -13.13
C ALA A 14 3.44 -6.47 -13.30
N LYS A 15 2.41 -7.30 -13.16
CA LYS A 15 1.00 -6.90 -13.28
C LYS A 15 0.47 -6.39 -11.94
N ASP A 16 -0.59 -5.61 -11.97
CA ASP A 16 -1.33 -5.23 -10.77
C ASP A 16 -2.32 -6.32 -10.38
N PRO A 17 -2.46 -6.62 -9.09
CA PRO A 17 -3.49 -7.53 -8.57
C PRO A 17 -4.79 -6.75 -8.32
N ASP A 18 -5.36 -6.15 -9.35
CA ASP A 18 -6.46 -5.21 -9.22
C ASP A 18 -7.66 -5.82 -8.49
N LYS A 19 -8.21 -5.07 -7.52
CA LYS A 19 -9.41 -5.41 -6.75
C LYS A 19 -10.51 -4.43 -7.08
N THR A 20 -11.39 -4.87 -7.99
CA THR A 20 -12.47 -4.04 -8.52
C THR A 20 -13.81 -4.45 -7.92
N ILE A 21 -14.49 -3.50 -7.29
CA ILE A 21 -15.85 -3.69 -6.78
C ILE A 21 -16.89 -3.27 -7.81
N SER A 22 -17.98 -4.03 -7.92
CA SER A 22 -19.12 -3.64 -8.76
C SER A 22 -19.91 -2.47 -8.14
N ALA A 23 -20.55 -1.66 -8.98
CA ALA A 23 -21.43 -0.60 -8.51
C ALA A 23 -22.58 -1.13 -7.62
N ARG A 24 -23.06 -2.36 -7.86
CA ARG A 24 -24.07 -3.02 -7.04
C ARG A 24 -23.55 -3.32 -5.63
N ASP A 25 -22.34 -3.87 -5.52
CA ASP A 25 -21.78 -4.22 -4.22
C ASP A 25 -21.37 -2.97 -3.44
N ALA A 26 -20.89 -1.94 -4.12
CA ALA A 26 -20.60 -0.64 -3.50
C ALA A 26 -21.86 0.07 -2.98
N ALA A 27 -23.03 -0.22 -3.57
CA ALA A 27 -24.33 0.34 -3.18
C ALA A 27 -25.09 -0.53 -2.16
N ALA A 28 -24.55 -1.68 -1.75
CA ALA A 28 -25.28 -2.68 -0.97
C ALA A 28 -25.78 -2.19 0.40
N ASP A 29 -25.13 -1.18 1.00
CA ASP A 29 -25.54 -0.58 2.26
C ASP A 29 -25.64 0.95 2.18
N GLN A 30 -26.56 1.42 1.33
CA GLN A 30 -26.78 2.86 1.07
C GLN A 30 -27.15 3.68 2.30
N GLY A 31 -27.70 3.03 3.36
CA GLY A 31 -28.09 3.73 4.58
C GLY A 31 -26.88 4.17 5.44
N VAL A 32 -25.72 3.56 5.25
CA VAL A 32 -24.49 3.83 6.02
C VAL A 32 -23.39 4.46 5.16
N SER A 33 -23.33 4.14 3.89
CA SER A 33 -22.38 4.77 2.96
C SER A 33 -22.75 6.24 2.72
N ASP A 34 -21.75 7.09 2.66
CA ASP A 34 -21.90 8.44 2.14
C ASP A 34 -22.04 8.37 0.58
N PRO A 35 -22.56 9.41 -0.09
CA PRO A 35 -22.59 9.46 -1.55
C PRO A 35 -21.20 9.26 -2.16
N ASP A 36 -21.13 8.76 -3.40
CA ASP A 36 -19.87 8.62 -4.11
C ASP A 36 -19.17 9.97 -4.23
N PRO A 37 -17.87 10.04 -3.89
CA PRO A 37 -17.14 11.28 -4.04
C PRO A 37 -16.98 11.64 -5.53
N ALA A 38 -16.87 12.92 -5.83
CA ALA A 38 -16.45 13.35 -7.15
C ALA A 38 -15.03 12.81 -7.46
N PRO A 39 -14.76 12.39 -8.71
CA PRO A 39 -13.43 11.97 -9.09
C PRO A 39 -12.39 13.07 -8.85
N VAL A 40 -11.30 12.73 -8.18
CA VAL A 40 -10.12 13.60 -8.02
C VAL A 40 -9.03 13.05 -8.91
N GLU A 41 -8.60 13.86 -9.88
CA GLU A 41 -7.51 13.47 -10.77
C GLU A 41 -6.22 13.32 -9.98
N ALA A 42 -5.57 12.15 -10.11
CA ALA A 42 -4.32 11.90 -9.43
C ALA A 42 -3.20 12.77 -10.01
N THR A 43 -2.46 13.41 -9.12
CA THR A 43 -1.31 14.22 -9.48
C THR A 43 0.00 13.48 -9.25
N ALA A 44 0.94 13.61 -10.17
CA ALA A 44 2.27 13.05 -10.00
C ALA A 44 2.95 13.67 -8.77
N GLU A 45 3.58 12.82 -7.94
CA GLU A 45 4.36 13.32 -6.81
C GLU A 45 5.60 14.06 -7.31
N LYS A 46 6.01 15.08 -6.56
CA LYS A 46 7.22 15.86 -6.88
C LYS A 46 8.46 14.99 -6.79
N THR A 47 9.38 15.21 -7.70
CA THR A 47 10.69 14.54 -7.70
C THR A 47 11.79 15.50 -7.28
N PRO A 48 12.88 15.01 -6.65
CA PRO A 48 13.12 13.60 -6.29
C PRO A 48 12.31 13.18 -5.06
N TYR A 49 11.90 11.91 -5.01
CA TYR A 49 11.06 11.41 -3.91
C TYR A 49 11.81 11.35 -2.57
N HIS A 50 13.14 11.19 -2.60
CA HIS A 50 13.96 11.14 -1.38
C HIS A 50 13.86 12.41 -0.52
N ASP A 51 13.48 13.53 -1.08
CA ASP A 51 13.37 14.79 -0.32
C ASP A 51 12.14 14.82 0.61
N HIS A 52 11.07 14.04 0.31
CA HIS A 52 9.81 14.19 1.05
C HIS A 52 8.88 12.97 1.03
N ALA A 53 9.08 12.00 0.17
CA ALA A 53 8.23 10.82 0.00
C ALA A 53 9.00 9.49 0.02
N ALA A 54 10.23 9.49 0.49
CA ALA A 54 11.13 8.34 0.52
C ALA A 54 10.54 7.06 1.13
N PRO A 55 9.69 7.11 2.18
CA PRO A 55 9.07 5.92 2.75
C PRO A 55 8.08 5.22 1.83
N VAL A 56 7.54 5.90 0.81
CA VAL A 56 6.59 5.29 -0.13
C VAL A 56 7.36 4.57 -1.23
N GLY A 57 6.95 3.34 -1.54
CA GLY A 57 7.63 2.52 -2.53
C GLY A 57 6.73 1.48 -3.19
N LYS A 58 7.35 0.64 -4.00
CA LYS A 58 6.67 -0.47 -4.69
C LYS A 58 6.92 -1.79 -3.98
N VAL A 59 5.89 -2.62 -3.93
CA VAL A 59 5.96 -4.00 -3.46
C VAL A 59 5.82 -4.92 -4.65
N PHE A 60 6.81 -5.75 -4.90
CA PHE A 60 6.81 -6.76 -5.96
C PHE A 60 6.66 -8.15 -5.33
N PHE A 61 5.93 -9.05 -5.98
CA PHE A 61 5.73 -10.41 -5.50
C PHE A 61 5.34 -11.37 -6.61
N ASP A 62 5.44 -12.66 -6.33
CA ASP A 62 4.99 -13.72 -7.21
C ASP A 62 3.68 -14.31 -6.71
N SER A 63 2.67 -14.27 -7.56
CA SER A 63 1.41 -14.99 -7.43
C SER A 63 1.41 -16.22 -8.36
N PRO A 64 0.41 -17.11 -8.27
CA PRO A 64 0.22 -18.19 -9.24
C PRO A 64 0.06 -17.70 -10.69
N GLU A 65 -0.39 -16.44 -10.87
CA GLU A 65 -0.62 -15.82 -12.18
C GLU A 65 0.61 -15.10 -12.74
N GLY A 66 1.71 -15.06 -11.98
CA GLY A 66 2.96 -14.43 -12.37
C GLY A 66 3.43 -13.32 -11.44
N SER A 67 4.32 -12.49 -11.95
CA SER A 67 4.88 -11.35 -11.20
C SER A 67 3.88 -10.22 -11.08
N MET A 68 3.68 -9.75 -9.84
CA MET A 68 2.71 -8.72 -9.47
C MET A 68 3.39 -7.52 -8.81
N VAL A 69 2.67 -6.38 -8.78
CA VAL A 69 3.12 -5.14 -8.16
C VAL A 69 2.00 -4.48 -7.36
N CYS A 70 2.35 -4.02 -6.19
CA CYS A 70 1.58 -3.16 -5.29
C CYS A 70 2.43 -1.96 -4.87
N SER A 71 1.87 -1.15 -3.98
CA SER A 71 2.55 -0.06 -3.29
C SER A 71 2.66 -0.36 -1.80
N GLY A 72 3.56 0.30 -1.09
CA GLY A 72 3.73 0.15 0.35
C GLY A 72 4.41 1.37 0.97
N THR A 73 4.47 1.38 2.30
CA THR A 73 5.01 2.51 3.08
C THR A 73 5.81 2.02 4.26
N VAL A 74 7.01 2.57 4.46
CA VAL A 74 7.83 2.31 5.64
C VAL A 74 7.15 2.89 6.88
N VAL A 75 6.90 2.06 7.87
CA VAL A 75 6.29 2.47 9.15
C VAL A 75 7.21 2.21 10.31
N LYS A 76 7.04 2.99 11.39
CA LYS A 76 7.84 2.84 12.61
C LYS A 76 7.60 1.49 13.28
N ASP A 77 8.64 0.99 13.90
CA ASP A 77 8.61 -0.17 14.78
C ASP A 77 8.64 0.29 16.24
N VAL A 78 7.58 0.01 16.99
CA VAL A 78 7.43 0.47 18.37
C VAL A 78 8.46 -0.14 19.33
N ASN A 79 8.97 -1.33 19.04
CA ASN A 79 9.98 -2.00 19.86
C ASN A 79 11.44 -1.70 19.40
N HIS A 80 11.61 -1.13 18.20
CA HIS A 80 12.90 -0.80 17.61
C HIS A 80 12.91 0.62 17.04
N PRO A 81 12.72 1.66 17.88
CA PRO A 81 12.65 3.05 17.44
C PRO A 81 13.91 3.45 16.64
N GLY A 82 13.70 4.05 15.47
CA GLY A 82 14.78 4.49 14.58
C GLY A 82 15.45 3.37 13.77
N LYS A 83 14.99 2.11 13.94
CA LYS A 83 15.58 0.92 13.29
C LYS A 83 14.52 0.00 12.67
N SER A 84 13.41 0.56 12.22
CA SER A 84 12.33 -0.22 11.65
C SER A 84 12.75 -0.92 10.35
N ASN A 85 12.27 -2.15 10.21
CA ASN A 85 12.27 -2.94 8.98
C ASN A 85 10.83 -3.28 8.55
N LEU A 86 9.86 -2.46 8.93
CA LEU A 86 8.45 -2.72 8.71
C LEU A 86 7.91 -1.92 7.51
N VAL A 87 7.15 -2.59 6.65
CA VAL A 87 6.46 -2.00 5.50
C VAL A 87 4.97 -2.31 5.59
N TRP A 88 4.14 -1.27 5.59
CA TRP A 88 2.69 -1.37 5.51
C TRP A 88 2.24 -1.53 4.06
N THR A 89 1.31 -2.45 3.80
CA THR A 89 0.70 -2.69 2.48
C THR A 89 -0.71 -3.28 2.64
N ALA A 90 -1.35 -3.72 1.57
CA ALA A 90 -2.65 -4.40 1.62
C ALA A 90 -2.52 -5.91 1.83
N GLY A 91 -3.55 -6.52 2.41
CA GLY A 91 -3.63 -7.97 2.59
C GLY A 91 -3.56 -8.72 1.25
N HIS A 92 -4.26 -8.21 0.23
CA HIS A 92 -4.24 -8.81 -1.11
C HIS A 92 -2.91 -8.65 -1.86
N CYS A 93 -1.94 -7.94 -1.31
CA CYS A 93 -0.57 -7.87 -1.83
C CYS A 93 0.34 -8.95 -1.24
N VAL A 94 -0.12 -9.71 -0.24
CA VAL A 94 0.65 -10.76 0.43
C VAL A 94 -0.04 -12.12 0.44
N HIS A 95 -1.38 -12.15 0.33
CA HIS A 95 -2.20 -13.36 0.41
C HIS A 95 -3.43 -13.26 -0.51
N ALA A 96 -3.76 -14.34 -1.18
CA ALA A 96 -4.84 -14.38 -2.18
C ALA A 96 -6.27 -14.36 -1.58
N GLY A 97 -6.42 -14.38 -0.26
CA GLY A 97 -7.72 -14.42 0.42
C GLY A 97 -8.25 -15.83 0.62
N GLY A 98 -9.58 -15.98 0.76
CA GLY A 98 -10.23 -17.20 1.21
C GLY A 98 -10.08 -18.44 0.33
N LYS A 99 -9.67 -18.29 -0.92
CA LYS A 99 -9.47 -19.40 -1.87
C LYS A 99 -8.00 -19.59 -2.27
N GLY A 100 -7.07 -18.92 -1.62
CA GLY A 100 -5.67 -18.95 -2.01
C GLY A 100 -4.71 -19.04 -0.83
N GLY A 101 -3.45 -18.80 -1.11
CA GLY A 101 -2.35 -18.86 -0.16
C GLY A 101 -1.48 -17.61 -0.14
N TRP A 102 -0.39 -17.71 0.58
CA TRP A 102 0.63 -16.66 0.66
C TRP A 102 1.38 -16.53 -0.66
N TYR A 103 1.62 -15.28 -1.07
CA TYR A 103 2.48 -14.98 -2.20
C TYR A 103 3.94 -15.17 -1.83
N ARG A 104 4.80 -15.21 -2.85
CA ARG A 104 6.22 -15.54 -2.70
C ARG A 104 7.10 -14.42 -3.24
N ASN A 105 8.39 -14.49 -2.85
CA ASN A 105 9.42 -13.60 -3.38
C ASN A 105 9.05 -12.11 -3.26
N ILE A 106 8.45 -11.74 -2.12
CA ILE A 106 8.01 -10.38 -1.87
C ILE A 106 9.23 -9.51 -1.62
N ALA A 107 9.32 -8.42 -2.37
CA ALA A 107 10.36 -7.41 -2.23
C ALA A 107 9.77 -6.00 -2.24
N PHE A 108 10.31 -5.12 -1.42
CA PHE A 108 9.95 -3.71 -1.35
C PHE A 108 11.07 -2.85 -1.90
N VAL A 109 10.73 -1.83 -2.68
CA VAL A 109 11.66 -0.86 -3.25
C VAL A 109 11.19 0.55 -2.89
N PRO A 110 11.74 1.15 -1.81
CA PRO A 110 11.39 2.51 -1.41
C PRO A 110 11.85 3.54 -2.45
N ALA A 111 11.08 4.60 -2.62
CA ALA A 111 11.33 5.67 -3.59
C ALA A 111 11.65 5.14 -5.01
N TYR A 112 10.96 4.08 -5.45
CA TYR A 112 11.18 3.51 -6.78
C TYR A 112 11.12 4.60 -7.85
N ASN A 113 12.13 4.61 -8.75
CA ASN A 113 12.27 5.64 -9.78
C ASN A 113 12.27 7.07 -9.19
N ASP A 114 13.08 7.30 -8.19
CA ASP A 114 13.18 8.51 -7.36
C ASP A 114 13.08 9.83 -8.14
N ARG A 115 13.65 9.86 -9.33
CA ARG A 115 13.66 11.06 -10.18
C ARG A 115 12.52 11.11 -11.21
N GLY A 116 11.57 10.17 -11.15
CA GLY A 116 10.41 10.13 -12.04
C GLY A 116 10.78 9.98 -13.52
N ARG A 117 11.85 9.20 -13.82
CA ARG A 117 12.30 8.96 -15.18
C ARG A 117 11.22 8.33 -16.05
N SER A 118 11.19 8.72 -17.31
CA SER A 118 10.36 8.10 -18.34
C SER A 118 10.84 6.68 -18.66
N GLU A 119 10.03 5.96 -19.40
CA GLU A 119 10.38 4.59 -19.82
C GLU A 119 11.67 4.54 -20.66
N SER A 120 11.86 5.52 -21.54
CA SER A 120 13.06 5.62 -22.39
C SER A 120 14.33 5.87 -21.56
N GLU A 121 14.24 6.71 -20.53
CA GLU A 121 15.34 7.00 -19.62
C GLU A 121 15.67 5.80 -18.72
N LEU A 122 14.65 5.04 -18.29
CA LEU A 122 14.85 3.84 -17.45
C LEU A 122 15.51 2.68 -18.18
N ARG A 123 15.42 2.63 -19.52
CA ARG A 123 16.12 1.58 -20.30
C ARG A 123 17.62 1.60 -20.13
N ASN A 124 18.19 2.78 -19.89
CA ASN A 124 19.63 2.99 -19.73
C ASN A 124 20.01 3.31 -18.27
N ALA A 125 19.05 3.29 -17.34
CA ALA A 125 19.31 3.59 -15.94
C ALA A 125 19.95 2.39 -15.22
N SER A 126 20.92 2.68 -14.35
CA SER A 126 21.48 1.67 -13.47
C SER A 126 20.46 1.24 -12.41
N ALA A 127 20.68 0.07 -11.79
CA ALA A 127 19.85 -0.40 -10.68
C ALA A 127 19.76 0.63 -9.53
N ALA A 128 20.87 1.29 -9.20
CA ALA A 128 20.90 2.33 -8.17
C ALA A 128 20.11 3.60 -8.55
N GLN A 129 19.96 3.89 -9.85
CA GLN A 129 19.13 5.01 -10.31
C GLN A 129 17.64 4.69 -10.28
N ILE A 130 17.27 3.42 -10.34
CA ILE A 130 15.89 2.93 -10.25
C ILE A 130 15.49 2.74 -8.80
N ALA A 131 16.37 2.14 -8.00
CA ALA A 131 16.19 1.79 -6.60
C ALA A 131 17.30 2.41 -5.73
N PRO A 132 17.24 3.72 -5.42
CA PRO A 132 18.32 4.43 -4.73
C PRO A 132 18.60 3.88 -3.33
N TYR A 133 17.61 3.30 -2.70
CA TYR A 133 17.72 2.67 -1.38
C TYR A 133 17.82 1.13 -1.45
N GLY A 134 18.03 0.58 -2.66
CA GLY A 134 18.12 -0.86 -2.89
C GLY A 134 16.78 -1.60 -2.85
N GLN A 135 16.89 -2.91 -2.82
CA GLN A 135 15.76 -3.83 -2.72
C GLN A 135 15.75 -4.47 -1.32
N TRP A 136 14.55 -4.61 -0.76
CA TRP A 136 14.32 -5.11 0.58
C TRP A 136 13.41 -6.34 0.51
N TRP A 137 13.93 -7.48 0.92
CA TRP A 137 13.24 -8.76 0.82
C TRP A 137 12.41 -9.04 2.06
N ALA A 138 11.14 -9.36 1.89
CA ALA A 138 10.32 -9.82 2.99
C ALA A 138 10.79 -11.20 3.46
N ASP A 139 11.16 -11.30 4.72
CA ASP A 139 11.41 -12.57 5.41
C ASP A 139 10.19 -12.98 6.25
N TRP A 140 9.27 -12.06 6.49
CA TRP A 140 7.99 -12.32 7.12
C TRP A 140 6.90 -11.42 6.54
N ALA A 141 5.68 -11.98 6.40
CA ALA A 141 4.47 -11.26 6.04
C ALA A 141 3.34 -11.65 6.98
N SER A 142 2.49 -10.70 7.32
CA SER A 142 1.29 -10.94 8.12
C SER A 142 0.13 -10.09 7.61
N THR A 143 -1.08 -10.65 7.63
CA THR A 143 -2.32 -9.94 7.30
C THR A 143 -3.43 -10.38 8.26
N SER A 144 -4.58 -9.75 8.19
CA SER A 144 -5.71 -10.07 9.07
C SER A 144 -6.27 -11.46 8.79
N ASN A 145 -6.74 -12.15 9.82
CA ASN A 145 -7.45 -13.43 9.67
C ASN A 145 -8.74 -13.26 8.85
N GLN A 146 -9.35 -12.09 8.92
CA GLN A 146 -10.57 -11.77 8.16
C GLN A 146 -10.28 -11.66 6.66
N TRP A 147 -9.14 -11.06 6.27
CA TRP A 147 -8.69 -11.10 4.88
C TRP A 147 -8.41 -12.54 4.42
N ILE A 148 -7.67 -13.31 5.20
CA ILE A 148 -7.36 -14.72 4.89
C ILE A 148 -8.63 -15.53 4.68
N ALA A 149 -9.67 -15.32 5.50
CA ALA A 149 -10.90 -16.11 5.46
C ALA A 149 -11.91 -15.60 4.41
N GLY A 150 -12.04 -14.29 4.23
CA GLY A 150 -13.13 -13.66 3.48
C GLY A 150 -12.71 -12.74 2.35
N GLY A 151 -11.41 -12.60 2.08
CA GLY A 151 -10.90 -11.84 0.94
C GLY A 151 -11.14 -12.57 -0.38
N ASP A 152 -11.50 -11.84 -1.43
CA ASP A 152 -11.67 -12.37 -2.78
C ASP A 152 -11.24 -11.36 -3.86
N GLU A 153 -11.52 -11.66 -5.13
CA GLU A 153 -11.14 -10.82 -6.28
C GLU A 153 -11.84 -9.44 -6.28
N THR A 154 -12.99 -9.33 -5.63
CA THR A 154 -13.73 -8.08 -5.49
C THR A 154 -13.48 -7.40 -4.15
N GLY A 155 -12.56 -7.93 -3.34
CA GLY A 155 -12.34 -7.55 -1.95
C GLY A 155 -13.18 -8.37 -0.96
N GLY A 156 -14.41 -8.70 -1.31
CA GLY A 156 -15.32 -9.51 -0.50
C GLY A 156 -15.53 -8.98 0.93
N ALA A 157 -15.95 -9.87 1.82
CA ALA A 157 -16.11 -9.56 3.24
C ALA A 157 -14.77 -9.23 3.94
N GLY A 158 -13.65 -9.55 3.32
CA GLY A 158 -12.30 -9.24 3.81
C GLY A 158 -11.84 -7.81 3.54
N ALA A 159 -12.48 -7.06 2.61
CA ALA A 159 -12.01 -5.74 2.21
C ALA A 159 -11.85 -4.73 3.37
N PRO A 160 -12.74 -4.66 4.37
CA PRO A 160 -12.54 -3.79 5.53
C PRO A 160 -11.36 -4.18 6.44
N TYR A 161 -10.71 -5.29 6.15
CA TYR A 161 -9.57 -5.85 6.90
C TYR A 161 -8.37 -6.11 5.99
N ASP A 162 -8.37 -5.51 4.78
CA ASP A 162 -7.36 -5.69 3.74
C ASP A 162 -6.13 -4.83 4.02
N TYR A 163 -5.41 -5.17 5.07
CA TYR A 163 -4.14 -4.56 5.47
C TYR A 163 -3.13 -5.64 5.81
N ALA A 164 -1.86 -5.35 5.58
CA ALA A 164 -0.76 -6.26 5.85
C ALA A 164 0.49 -5.53 6.28
N LEU A 165 1.38 -6.26 6.92
CA LEU A 165 2.69 -5.80 7.33
C LEU A 165 3.75 -6.78 6.86
N LEU A 166 4.81 -6.26 6.27
CA LEU A 166 6.02 -6.99 5.92
C LEU A 166 7.11 -6.65 6.92
N HIS A 167 7.89 -7.63 7.34
CA HIS A 167 9.24 -7.42 7.86
C HIS A 167 10.21 -7.71 6.72
N VAL A 168 11.17 -6.80 6.50
CA VAL A 168 12.07 -6.88 5.36
C VAL A 168 13.53 -6.82 5.78
N LYS A 169 14.40 -7.39 4.95
CA LYS A 169 15.86 -7.34 5.09
C LYS A 169 16.49 -6.77 3.82
N PRO A 170 17.58 -6.02 3.92
CA PRO A 170 18.28 -5.51 2.75
C PRO A 170 18.87 -6.65 1.92
N GLU A 171 18.93 -6.47 0.61
CA GLU A 171 19.67 -7.38 -0.25
C GLU A 171 21.18 -7.30 0.04
N GLN A 172 21.65 -6.12 0.42
CA GLN A 172 23.05 -5.86 0.79
C GLN A 172 23.12 -4.88 1.96
N GLY A 173 24.11 -5.10 2.83
CA GLY A 173 24.35 -4.23 3.98
C GLY A 173 23.69 -4.74 5.26
N SER A 174 23.77 -3.93 6.32
CA SER A 174 23.30 -4.29 7.67
C SER A 174 22.47 -3.21 8.35
N LYS A 175 22.26 -2.05 7.69
CA LYS A 175 21.38 -1.00 8.22
C LYS A 175 19.93 -1.42 8.08
N SER A 176 19.10 -0.98 9.02
CA SER A 176 17.66 -1.11 8.91
C SER A 176 17.09 -0.29 7.73
N LEU A 177 15.86 -0.60 7.36
CA LEU A 177 15.14 0.14 6.32
C LEU A 177 14.96 1.62 6.71
N GLU A 178 14.54 1.88 7.96
CA GLU A 178 14.38 3.23 8.48
C GLU A 178 15.69 4.03 8.49
N GLU A 179 16.80 3.41 8.93
CA GLU A 179 18.13 4.05 8.89
C GLU A 179 18.59 4.36 7.45
N THR A 180 18.22 3.52 6.51
CA THR A 180 18.62 3.68 5.10
C THR A 180 17.79 4.75 4.39
N VAL A 181 16.48 4.73 4.59
CA VAL A 181 15.54 5.70 3.99
C VAL A 181 15.58 7.05 4.72
N GLY A 182 15.96 7.03 5.99
CA GLY A 182 16.03 8.22 6.86
C GLY A 182 14.69 8.66 7.43
N ASN A 183 13.62 7.91 7.20
CA ASN A 183 12.29 8.21 7.71
C ASN A 183 11.40 6.96 7.75
N ALA A 184 10.48 6.93 8.72
CA ALA A 184 9.38 5.99 8.82
C ALA A 184 8.16 6.70 9.41
N LEU A 185 6.96 6.30 9.04
CA LEU A 185 5.73 6.97 9.44
C LEU A 185 5.09 6.31 10.66
N ASP A 186 4.53 7.10 11.55
CA ASP A 186 3.63 6.62 12.59
C ASP A 186 2.36 6.05 11.95
N VAL A 187 1.80 4.99 12.54
CA VAL A 187 0.49 4.45 12.15
C VAL A 187 -0.52 4.86 13.20
N ASP A 188 -1.60 5.48 12.75
CA ASP A 188 -2.71 5.84 13.62
C ASP A 188 -3.74 4.71 13.67
N PHE A 189 -3.80 4.04 14.80
CA PHE A 189 -4.75 2.96 15.08
C PHE A 189 -6.03 3.43 15.78
N SER A 190 -6.24 4.74 15.92
CA SER A 190 -7.46 5.27 16.52
C SER A 190 -8.70 5.11 15.64
N ALA A 191 -8.49 4.79 14.34
CA ALA A 191 -9.56 4.68 13.34
C ALA A 191 -10.52 5.87 13.37
N PRO A 192 -10.04 7.10 13.17
CA PRO A 192 -10.87 8.30 13.31
C PRO A 192 -12.09 8.24 12.39
N SER A 193 -13.21 8.75 12.83
CA SER A 193 -14.39 8.86 11.98
C SER A 193 -14.07 9.68 10.72
N ALA A 194 -14.54 9.23 9.56
CA ALA A 194 -14.40 9.98 8.31
C ALA A 194 -14.92 11.42 8.42
N ARG A 195 -15.91 11.65 9.27
CA ARG A 195 -16.49 12.98 9.52
C ARG A 195 -15.55 13.93 10.26
N ASP A 196 -14.63 13.36 11.07
CA ASP A 196 -13.70 14.12 11.91
C ASP A 196 -12.36 14.37 11.20
N VAL A 197 -12.18 13.82 10.00
CA VAL A 197 -10.98 14.01 9.17
C VAL A 197 -11.29 15.01 8.06
N SER A 198 -10.61 16.14 8.04
CA SER A 198 -10.83 17.19 7.05
C SER A 198 -10.28 16.83 5.68
N THR A 199 -9.10 16.18 5.65
CA THR A 199 -8.43 15.74 4.43
C THR A 199 -7.65 14.46 4.68
N MET A 200 -7.61 13.62 3.66
CA MET A 200 -6.83 12.38 3.63
C MET A 200 -6.19 12.24 2.25
N GLY A 201 -4.93 11.89 2.20
CA GLY A 201 -4.22 11.71 0.95
C GLY A 201 -3.79 10.26 0.75
N ALA A 202 -4.01 9.71 -0.45
CA ALA A 202 -3.54 8.41 -0.87
C ALA A 202 -2.32 8.56 -1.78
N TRP A 203 -1.26 7.79 -1.54
CA TRP A 203 -0.08 7.72 -2.38
C TRP A 203 0.10 6.31 -2.94
N GLY A 204 0.62 6.20 -4.16
CA GLY A 204 0.91 4.91 -4.77
C GLY A 204 1.50 5.01 -6.16
N TYR A 205 1.71 3.84 -6.77
CA TYR A 205 2.27 3.67 -8.11
C TYR A 205 1.24 3.01 -9.02
N PRO A 206 0.28 3.75 -9.58
CA PRO A 206 -0.73 3.18 -10.45
C PRO A 206 -0.08 2.60 -11.72
N ALA A 207 -0.50 1.39 -12.10
CA ALA A 207 0.14 0.60 -13.14
C ALA A 207 -0.72 0.46 -14.40
N ALA A 208 -2.06 0.46 -14.24
CA ALA A 208 -2.97 0.35 -15.38
C ALA A 208 -3.17 1.71 -16.07
N PRO A 209 -3.54 1.74 -17.37
CA PRO A 209 -3.78 2.97 -18.11
C PRO A 209 -4.77 3.92 -17.39
N PRO A 210 -4.57 5.23 -17.47
CA PRO A 210 -3.59 5.98 -18.29
C PRO A 210 -2.17 6.03 -17.69
N TYR A 211 -1.96 5.43 -16.54
CA TYR A 211 -0.66 5.39 -15.88
C TYR A 211 0.21 4.25 -16.44
N ASN A 212 1.50 4.30 -16.13
CA ASN A 212 2.49 3.37 -16.69
C ASN A 212 3.37 2.71 -15.62
N ARG A 213 2.92 2.68 -14.36
CA ARG A 213 3.62 2.07 -13.21
C ARG A 213 4.98 2.66 -12.83
N LEU A 214 5.43 3.71 -13.51
CA LEU A 214 6.78 4.21 -13.34
C LEU A 214 6.91 5.32 -12.32
N LYS A 215 5.83 6.05 -12.05
CA LYS A 215 5.84 7.23 -11.19
C LYS A 215 4.89 7.08 -10.02
N MET A 216 5.26 7.74 -8.92
CA MET A 216 4.39 7.92 -7.77
C MET A 216 3.35 9.00 -8.05
N PHE A 217 2.11 8.72 -7.68
CA PHE A 217 0.97 9.64 -7.76
C PHE A 217 0.29 9.76 -6.41
N LYS A 218 -0.52 10.78 -6.28
CA LYS A 218 -1.35 11.02 -5.10
C LYS A 218 -2.70 11.62 -5.45
N CYS A 219 -3.69 11.34 -4.62
CA CYS A 219 -4.96 12.04 -4.54
C CYS A 219 -5.13 12.57 -3.11
N VAL A 220 -5.68 13.76 -2.96
CA VAL A 220 -6.01 14.33 -1.65
C VAL A 220 -7.46 14.78 -1.69
N ASP A 221 -8.27 14.29 -0.76
CA ASP A 221 -9.69 14.56 -0.69
C ASP A 221 -10.20 14.48 0.75
N ARG A 222 -11.43 14.90 0.98
CA ARG A 222 -12.13 14.66 2.24
C ARG A 222 -12.68 13.23 2.22
N PRO A 223 -12.38 12.39 3.24
CA PRO A 223 -12.87 11.03 3.23
C PRO A 223 -14.38 10.96 3.51
N GLY A 224 -15.07 10.09 2.78
CA GLY A 224 -16.39 9.60 3.08
C GLY A 224 -16.36 8.18 3.62
N ARG A 225 -17.53 7.64 3.97
CA ARG A 225 -17.70 6.25 4.42
C ARG A 225 -18.19 5.37 3.29
N LEU A 226 -17.65 4.16 3.23
CA LEU A 226 -18.17 3.06 2.42
C LEU A 226 -18.53 1.90 3.34
N SER A 227 -19.76 1.41 3.29
CA SER A 227 -20.20 0.18 3.94
C SER A 227 -20.54 -0.85 2.87
N LEU A 228 -19.89 -2.00 2.91
CA LEU A 228 -20.11 -3.07 1.93
C LEU A 228 -21.26 -3.98 2.36
N SER A 229 -21.51 -4.11 3.66
CA SER A 229 -22.58 -4.94 4.21
C SER A 229 -22.84 -4.56 5.67
N PRO A 230 -24.10 -4.69 6.14
CA PRO A 230 -24.41 -4.58 7.56
C PRO A 230 -23.55 -5.55 8.39
N GLY A 231 -23.00 -5.06 9.49
CA GLY A 231 -22.15 -5.88 10.40
C GLY A 231 -20.68 -5.93 10.03
N LEU A 232 -20.27 -5.41 8.86
CA LEU A 232 -18.86 -5.17 8.54
C LEU A 232 -18.46 -3.75 8.94
N PRO A 233 -17.18 -3.52 9.31
CA PRO A 233 -16.67 -2.17 9.51
C PRO A 233 -16.81 -1.32 8.24
N THR A 234 -17.08 -0.03 8.41
CA THR A 234 -17.00 0.92 7.31
C THR A 234 -15.55 1.13 6.88
N MET A 235 -15.37 1.43 5.61
CA MET A 235 -14.09 1.82 5.03
C MET A 235 -14.06 3.33 4.79
N TYR A 236 -12.87 3.92 4.72
CA TYR A 236 -12.70 5.25 4.13
C TYR A 236 -12.84 5.18 2.62
N ARG A 237 -13.41 6.24 2.03
CA ARG A 237 -13.52 6.39 0.57
C ARG A 237 -13.19 7.82 0.17
N ILE A 238 -12.32 7.98 -0.82
CA ILE A 238 -11.93 9.29 -1.38
C ILE A 238 -12.06 9.27 -2.89
N GLY A 239 -12.35 10.42 -3.49
CA GLY A 239 -12.23 10.61 -4.93
C GLY A 239 -10.76 10.44 -5.36
N CYS A 240 -10.51 9.58 -6.35
CA CYS A 240 -9.15 9.31 -6.83
C CYS A 240 -9.18 8.53 -8.13
N THR A 241 -8.43 8.98 -9.13
CA THR A 241 -8.33 8.30 -10.43
C THR A 241 -7.15 7.35 -10.54
N MET A 242 -6.41 7.07 -9.45
CA MET A 242 -5.36 6.05 -9.47
C MET A 242 -5.96 4.67 -9.75
N THR A 243 -5.26 3.92 -10.60
CA THR A 243 -5.64 2.58 -11.04
C THR A 243 -4.92 1.49 -10.24
N GLY A 244 -5.14 0.22 -10.60
CA GLY A 244 -4.43 -0.93 -10.06
C GLY A 244 -2.91 -0.73 -10.05
N GLY A 245 -2.23 -1.32 -9.07
CA GLY A 245 -0.83 -1.05 -8.73
C GLY A 245 -0.67 -0.03 -7.58
N SER A 246 -1.63 0.87 -7.37
CA SER A 246 -1.70 1.73 -6.17
C SER A 246 -2.11 0.97 -4.90
N SER A 247 -2.61 -0.24 -5.04
CA SER A 247 -2.99 -1.17 -3.96
C SER A 247 -1.92 -1.25 -2.87
N GLY A 248 -2.32 -1.17 -1.60
CA GLY A 248 -1.41 -1.17 -0.45
C GLY A 248 -0.69 0.16 -0.21
N GLY A 249 -0.76 1.11 -1.13
CA GLY A 249 -0.24 2.46 -0.94
C GLY A 249 -0.88 3.13 0.28
N GLY A 250 -0.07 3.78 1.10
CA GLY A 250 -0.52 4.39 2.35
C GLY A 250 -1.45 5.58 2.13
N TRP A 251 -2.39 5.72 3.04
CA TRP A 251 -3.23 6.92 3.16
C TRP A 251 -2.82 7.68 4.41
N PHE A 252 -2.62 8.96 4.27
CA PHE A 252 -2.07 9.81 5.31
C PHE A 252 -3.03 10.95 5.67
N ARG A 253 -3.03 11.29 6.96
CA ARG A 253 -3.54 12.56 7.47
C ARG A 253 -2.40 13.34 8.13
N VAL A 254 -2.57 14.63 8.31
CA VAL A 254 -1.60 15.46 9.03
C VAL A 254 -2.17 15.79 10.40
N VAL A 255 -1.42 15.43 11.45
CA VAL A 255 -1.74 15.73 12.84
C VAL A 255 -0.54 16.48 13.41
N ASP A 256 -0.78 17.70 13.94
CA ASP A 256 0.27 18.55 14.50
C ASP A 256 1.50 18.72 13.60
N GLY A 257 1.25 18.86 12.29
CA GLY A 257 2.29 19.04 11.28
C GLY A 257 3.03 17.76 10.87
N LYS A 258 2.63 16.59 11.38
CA LYS A 258 3.23 15.30 11.04
C LYS A 258 2.25 14.44 10.26
N ALA A 259 2.76 13.76 9.22
CA ALA A 259 1.99 12.77 8.48
C ALA A 259 1.91 11.47 9.28
N GLU A 260 0.69 10.94 9.43
CA GLU A 260 0.42 9.63 10.04
C GLU A 260 -0.32 8.76 9.03
N LEU A 261 0.06 7.49 8.95
CA LEU A 261 -0.63 6.51 8.12
C LEU A 261 -1.93 6.07 8.82
N VAL A 262 -3.05 6.23 8.13
CA VAL A 262 -4.40 5.96 8.69
C VAL A 262 -5.17 4.89 7.93
N SER A 263 -4.70 4.52 6.74
CA SER A 263 -5.31 3.50 5.87
C SER A 263 -4.32 3.08 4.77
N ASN A 264 -4.77 2.20 3.90
CA ASN A 264 -4.10 1.83 2.65
C ASN A 264 -5.14 1.58 1.55
N THR A 265 -4.75 1.73 0.30
CA THR A 265 -5.62 1.41 -0.83
C THR A 265 -5.94 -0.09 -0.84
N SER A 266 -7.24 -0.42 -0.88
CA SER A 266 -7.76 -1.79 -0.96
C SER A 266 -8.52 -2.03 -2.26
N ILE A 267 -9.62 -1.33 -2.48
CA ILE A 267 -10.53 -1.53 -3.61
C ILE A 267 -10.86 -0.21 -4.31
N GLY A 268 -11.35 -0.31 -5.53
CA GLY A 268 -11.92 0.80 -6.29
C GLY A 268 -12.95 0.29 -7.29
N PRO A 269 -13.75 1.19 -7.91
CA PRO A 269 -14.68 0.83 -8.96
C PRO A 269 -13.97 0.64 -10.31
N ALA A 270 -14.61 -0.05 -11.24
CA ALA A 270 -14.06 -0.31 -12.56
C ALA A 270 -13.77 0.97 -13.38
N ASP A 271 -14.48 2.06 -13.11
CA ASP A 271 -14.31 3.36 -13.76
C ASP A 271 -13.23 4.24 -13.14
N ASN A 272 -12.55 3.76 -12.09
CA ASN A 272 -11.47 4.45 -11.39
C ASN A 272 -11.82 5.88 -10.95
N THR A 273 -13.00 6.08 -10.39
CA THR A 273 -13.49 7.40 -9.92
C THR A 273 -13.19 7.64 -8.45
N TRP A 274 -13.01 6.58 -7.66
CA TRP A 274 -12.69 6.64 -6.24
C TRP A 274 -11.86 5.42 -5.79
N LEU A 275 -11.25 5.55 -4.62
CA LEU A 275 -10.59 4.44 -3.91
C LEU A 275 -11.18 4.29 -2.52
N ALA A 276 -11.16 3.06 -1.99
CA ALA A 276 -11.50 2.79 -0.60
C ALA A 276 -10.41 1.99 0.10
N GLY A 277 -10.29 2.24 1.41
CA GLY A 277 -9.31 1.59 2.28
C GLY A 277 -9.85 1.32 3.68
N PRO A 278 -9.30 0.30 4.38
CA PRO A 278 -9.75 -0.11 5.71
C PRO A 278 -9.48 0.98 6.76
N GLN A 279 -10.31 1.02 7.79
CA GLN A 279 -10.02 1.76 9.02
C GLN A 279 -9.08 0.93 9.89
N LEU A 280 -7.95 1.52 10.29
CA LEU A 280 -6.93 0.82 11.07
C LEU A 280 -7.22 0.93 12.56
N GLY A 281 -8.00 -0.02 13.08
CA GLY A 281 -8.34 -0.09 14.51
C GLY A 281 -7.51 -1.14 15.27
N LYS A 282 -8.09 -1.67 16.35
CA LYS A 282 -7.43 -2.63 17.27
C LYS A 282 -6.86 -3.87 16.58
N GLY A 283 -7.51 -4.39 15.53
CA GLY A 283 -7.01 -5.55 14.78
C GLY A 283 -5.71 -5.22 14.03
N ALA A 284 -5.64 -4.06 13.39
CA ALA A 284 -4.45 -3.58 12.72
C ALA A 284 -3.32 -3.25 13.72
N GLN A 285 -3.67 -2.68 14.87
CA GLN A 285 -2.72 -2.43 15.96
C GLN A 285 -2.12 -3.74 16.48
N ALA A 286 -2.94 -4.75 16.74
CA ALA A 286 -2.46 -6.06 17.19
C ALA A 286 -1.54 -6.74 16.16
N LEU A 287 -1.87 -6.61 14.86
CA LEU A 287 -1.00 -7.08 13.78
C LEU A 287 0.39 -6.42 13.83
N HIS A 288 0.41 -5.11 13.96
CA HIS A 288 1.65 -4.32 14.05
C HIS A 288 2.49 -4.68 15.29
N GLU A 289 1.86 -4.74 16.47
CA GLU A 289 2.53 -5.10 17.70
C GLU A 289 3.10 -6.53 17.68
N ASN A 290 2.34 -7.49 17.12
CA ASN A 290 2.79 -8.87 17.00
C ASN A 290 3.98 -9.00 16.04
N MET A 291 3.96 -8.26 14.92
CA MET A 291 5.08 -8.23 13.98
C MET A 291 6.33 -7.62 14.63
N SER A 292 6.17 -6.49 15.29
CA SER A 292 7.25 -5.81 16.01
C SER A 292 7.90 -6.68 17.08
N LYS A 293 7.10 -7.43 17.86
CA LYS A 293 7.61 -8.39 18.87
C LYS A 293 8.31 -9.60 18.25
N ARG A 294 7.79 -10.11 17.13
CA ARG A 294 8.29 -11.33 16.51
C ARG A 294 9.61 -11.12 15.77
N CYS A 295 9.75 -10.01 15.08
CA CYS A 295 10.87 -9.74 14.18
C CYS A 295 11.91 -8.82 14.81
N GLY A 296 11.67 -8.39 16.04
CA GLY A 296 12.54 -7.48 16.74
C GLY A 296 13.85 -8.10 17.18
N GLY A 297 14.96 -7.52 16.69
CA GLY A 297 16.33 -7.87 17.10
C GLY A 297 17.09 -8.78 16.14
N GLN A 298 16.64 -8.90 14.88
CA GLN A 298 17.41 -9.57 13.82
C GLN A 298 17.92 -8.59 12.77
#